data_6e9da47c41f89071565741f7c3f6a1e2
#
_entry.id   6e9da47c41f89071565741f7c3f6a1e2
#
_cell.length_a   1.000
_cell.length_b   1.000
_cell.length_c   1.000
_cell.angle_alpha   90.00
_cell.angle_beta   90.00
_cell.angle_gamma   90.00
#
_symmetry.space_group_name_H-M   'P 1'
#
loop_
_entity.id
_entity.type
_entity.pdbx_description
1 polymer ?
#
loop_
_entity_poly.entity_id
_entity_poly.type
_entity_poly.pdbx_seq_one_letter_code
_entity_poly.pdbx_strand_id
1 'polypeptide(L)'
;MIEKKPLSNILQFKNGKKRPKDIGTVPVYGGNGILGYANAGNSKECVIIGRVGAYCGSVYFEKNDCWISDNAIGAYARNNTDIVYAYYLLKSQCLNERRIGTSQPLLTQEILNNIEVPILPYNEQIKVGRFLGKIDEKIELNTKINENLEQQAQAYFEDLFVVNADPNWPECTLSDIGSIVAGGTPSKSKPEYYADQGIAWITPKDLSIDKSKFISHGENDISELGFSKSSAKKMPAGTVLFSSRAPIGYIAIAQNELTTNQGFKSVIPNEKIGTSYVYFLLKNLLPTIEGMASGSTFKEISGAGMKSVPTVMPDVDTIQFFNNFCEPIFKEQEILEAENRRLSALRDSLLPKLMSGEIDISSLDI
;
A
#
# COMPACT_ATOMS: atom_id res chain seq x y z
N MET A 1 -36.30 -12.44 4.79
CA MET A 1 -35.62 -11.13 4.97
C MET A 1 -34.84 -11.19 6.28
N ILE A 2 -33.57 -10.83 6.26
CA ILE A 2 -32.75 -10.79 7.47
C ILE A 2 -33.22 -9.61 8.32
N GLU A 3 -33.44 -9.84 9.63
CA GLU A 3 -33.88 -8.83 10.56
C GLU A 3 -32.75 -7.82 10.83
N LYS A 4 -33.04 -6.52 10.71
CA LYS A 4 -32.10 -5.46 11.10
C LYS A 4 -32.16 -5.23 12.60
N LYS A 5 -31.01 -5.16 13.24
CA LYS A 5 -30.86 -4.89 14.67
C LYS A 5 -29.73 -3.89 14.91
N PRO A 6 -29.81 -3.11 16.01
CA PRO A 6 -28.70 -2.25 16.40
C PRO A 6 -27.42 -3.06 16.67
N LEU A 7 -26.26 -2.50 16.34
CA LEU A 7 -24.96 -3.12 16.64
C LEU A 7 -24.79 -3.45 18.13
N SER A 8 -25.42 -2.68 19.03
CA SER A 8 -25.44 -2.97 20.47
C SER A 8 -26.00 -4.34 20.85
N ASN A 9 -26.78 -4.99 19.98
CA ASN A 9 -27.29 -6.33 20.22
C ASN A 9 -26.19 -7.40 20.09
N ILE A 10 -25.20 -7.19 19.23
CA ILE A 10 -24.15 -8.16 18.90
C ILE A 10 -22.76 -7.74 19.39
N LEU A 11 -22.53 -6.45 19.65
CA LEU A 11 -21.26 -5.91 20.07
C LEU A 11 -21.36 -5.09 21.36
N GLN A 12 -20.31 -5.13 22.17
CA GLN A 12 -20.08 -4.21 23.27
C GLN A 12 -18.94 -3.27 22.88
N PHE A 13 -19.18 -1.97 22.89
CA PHE A 13 -18.15 -0.96 22.61
C PHE A 13 -17.55 -0.41 23.89
N LYS A 14 -16.21 -0.23 23.91
CA LYS A 14 -15.48 0.38 25.03
C LYS A 14 -14.43 1.35 24.50
N ASN A 15 -14.34 2.53 25.09
CA ASN A 15 -13.23 3.45 24.78
C ASN A 15 -11.90 2.86 25.24
N GLY A 16 -10.87 3.06 24.44
CA GLY A 16 -9.50 2.74 24.83
C GLY A 16 -8.99 3.64 25.95
N LYS A 17 -7.76 3.37 26.40
CA LYS A 17 -7.10 4.07 27.51
C LYS A 17 -5.85 4.80 27.00
N LYS A 18 -5.38 5.80 27.74
CA LYS A 18 -4.15 6.52 27.44
C LYS A 18 -3.01 5.55 27.10
N ARG A 19 -2.27 5.84 26.04
CA ARG A 19 -1.14 5.01 25.59
C ARG A 19 -0.11 4.84 26.70
N PRO A 20 0.37 3.60 26.96
CA PRO A 20 1.47 3.36 27.88
C PRO A 20 2.77 3.96 27.36
N LYS A 21 3.71 4.24 28.25
CA LYS A 21 5.03 4.81 27.92
C LYS A 21 6.12 3.76 27.78
N ASP A 22 5.87 2.55 28.28
CA ASP A 22 6.77 1.41 28.22
C ASP A 22 6.89 0.87 26.79
N ILE A 23 7.97 0.15 26.50
CA ILE A 23 8.25 -0.45 25.21
C ILE A 23 8.28 -1.97 25.41
N GLY A 24 7.53 -2.68 24.58
CA GLY A 24 7.40 -4.12 24.64
C GLY A 24 7.05 -4.77 23.30
N THR A 25 6.32 -5.88 23.32
CA THR A 25 5.96 -6.65 22.11
C THR A 25 4.46 -6.66 21.81
N VAL A 26 3.62 -6.16 22.73
CA VAL A 26 2.16 -6.10 22.55
C VAL A 26 1.78 -4.88 21.71
N PRO A 27 1.09 -5.04 20.57
CA PRO A 27 0.76 -3.93 19.68
C PRO A 27 -0.17 -2.92 20.36
N VAL A 28 0.11 -1.63 20.17
CA VAL A 28 -0.68 -0.51 20.64
C VAL A 28 -1.43 0.10 19.45
N TYR A 29 -2.75 -0.02 19.46
CA TYR A 29 -3.61 0.49 18.39
C TYR A 29 -4.12 1.90 18.68
N GLY A 30 -4.13 2.73 17.63
CA GLY A 30 -4.82 4.00 17.58
C GLY A 30 -5.78 4.06 16.40
N GLY A 31 -6.20 5.26 16.01
CA GLY A 31 -7.05 5.45 14.84
C GLY A 31 -6.38 5.06 13.52
N ASN A 32 -5.06 5.11 13.45
CA ASN A 32 -4.26 4.76 12.26
C ASN A 32 -3.55 3.39 12.36
N GLY A 33 -4.18 2.42 13.03
CA GLY A 33 -3.57 1.11 13.21
C GLY A 33 -2.54 1.10 14.34
N ILE A 34 -1.45 0.31 14.17
CA ILE A 34 -0.41 0.13 15.19
C ILE A 34 0.44 1.40 15.32
N LEU A 35 0.47 1.95 16.54
CA LEU A 35 1.26 3.14 16.91
C LEU A 35 2.61 2.80 17.55
N GLY A 36 2.86 1.54 17.87
CA GLY A 36 4.03 1.02 18.56
C GLY A 36 3.66 -0.18 19.42
N TYR A 37 4.50 -0.51 20.37
CA TYR A 37 4.37 -1.72 21.17
C TYR A 37 4.54 -1.41 22.67
N ALA A 38 3.86 -2.16 23.54
CA ALA A 38 3.89 -2.03 25.00
C ALA A 38 4.17 -3.39 25.66
N ASN A 39 4.45 -3.40 26.98
CA ASN A 39 4.70 -4.64 27.72
C ASN A 39 3.43 -5.44 28.01
N ALA A 40 2.27 -4.78 28.08
CA ALA A 40 1.00 -5.42 28.42
C ALA A 40 -0.14 -4.90 27.56
N GLY A 41 -1.15 -5.73 27.31
CA GLY A 41 -2.40 -5.38 26.66
C GLY A 41 -3.48 -4.91 27.63
N ASN A 42 -4.47 -4.20 27.13
CA ASN A 42 -5.72 -3.91 27.83
C ASN A 42 -6.93 -4.59 27.18
N SER A 43 -6.71 -5.31 26.10
CA SER A 43 -7.73 -5.99 25.29
C SER A 43 -7.15 -7.22 24.61
N LYS A 44 -8.05 -8.11 24.19
CA LYS A 44 -7.74 -9.32 23.44
C LYS A 44 -8.94 -9.67 22.57
N GLU A 45 -8.68 -10.29 21.41
CA GLU A 45 -9.69 -10.79 20.48
C GLU A 45 -10.84 -9.79 20.28
N CYS A 46 -10.52 -8.69 19.62
CA CYS A 46 -11.44 -7.55 19.48
C CYS A 46 -11.28 -6.85 18.14
N VAL A 47 -12.33 -6.12 17.75
CA VAL A 47 -12.27 -5.16 16.64
C VAL A 47 -11.93 -3.79 17.21
N ILE A 48 -11.00 -3.10 16.56
CA ILE A 48 -10.54 -1.77 16.94
C ILE A 48 -11.05 -0.77 15.91
N ILE A 49 -11.71 0.30 16.37
CA ILE A 49 -12.30 1.34 15.52
C ILE A 49 -11.61 2.67 15.80
N GLY A 50 -11.09 3.31 14.79
CA GLY A 50 -10.55 4.66 14.90
C GLY A 50 -11.62 5.64 15.35
N ARG A 51 -11.35 6.38 16.46
CA ARG A 51 -12.33 7.22 17.11
C ARG A 51 -12.27 8.67 16.67
N VAL A 52 -11.07 9.21 16.42
CA VAL A 52 -10.84 10.66 16.22
C VAL A 52 -9.93 10.93 15.02
N GLY A 53 -10.05 12.15 14.45
CA GLY A 53 -9.14 12.67 13.43
C GLY A 53 -9.35 12.08 12.03
N ALA A 54 -8.32 12.16 11.20
CA ALA A 54 -8.38 11.78 9.79
C ALA A 54 -8.74 10.29 9.59
N TYR A 55 -8.34 9.42 10.50
CA TYR A 55 -8.60 7.98 10.47
C TYR A 55 -9.83 7.56 11.29
N CYS A 56 -10.72 8.51 11.59
CA CYS A 56 -11.98 8.23 12.27
C CYS A 56 -12.82 7.29 11.40
N GLY A 57 -13.22 6.14 11.95
CA GLY A 57 -13.98 5.10 11.24
C GLY A 57 -13.13 4.00 10.60
N SER A 58 -11.81 4.04 10.70
CA SER A 58 -10.96 2.89 10.34
C SER A 58 -11.26 1.68 11.23
N VAL A 59 -11.16 0.48 10.67
CA VAL A 59 -11.52 -0.76 11.37
C VAL A 59 -10.37 -1.77 11.25
N TYR A 60 -9.90 -2.27 12.40
CA TYR A 60 -8.84 -3.28 12.50
C TYR A 60 -9.32 -4.46 13.34
N PHE A 61 -8.74 -5.62 13.15
CA PHE A 61 -9.00 -6.81 13.97
C PHE A 61 -7.68 -7.29 14.60
N GLU A 62 -7.71 -7.57 15.90
CA GLU A 62 -6.60 -8.19 16.60
C GLU A 62 -7.09 -9.42 17.40
N LYS A 63 -6.48 -10.56 17.11
CA LYS A 63 -6.79 -11.84 17.75
C LYS A 63 -6.08 -12.00 19.07
N ASN A 64 -4.87 -11.46 19.17
CA ASN A 64 -3.99 -11.59 20.34
C ASN A 64 -4.20 -10.44 21.33
N ASP A 65 -3.37 -10.42 22.38
CA ASP A 65 -3.35 -9.32 23.31
C ASP A 65 -2.91 -8.02 22.61
N CYS A 66 -3.63 -6.93 22.87
CA CYS A 66 -3.32 -5.61 22.33
C CYS A 66 -3.65 -4.51 23.33
N TRP A 67 -3.11 -3.33 23.10
CA TRP A 67 -3.51 -2.13 23.81
C TRP A 67 -4.33 -1.21 22.88
N ILE A 68 -5.54 -0.90 23.28
CA ILE A 68 -6.37 0.07 22.58
C ILE A 68 -6.19 1.45 23.23
N SER A 69 -5.68 2.42 22.44
CA SER A 69 -5.45 3.78 22.93
C SER A 69 -6.75 4.58 23.03
N ASP A 70 -6.68 5.72 23.71
CA ASP A 70 -7.80 6.68 23.87
C ASP A 70 -8.29 7.29 22.54
N ASN A 71 -7.54 7.14 21.46
CA ASN A 71 -7.92 7.52 20.09
C ASN A 71 -8.69 6.43 19.34
N ALA A 72 -9.03 5.31 19.99
CA ALA A 72 -9.75 4.20 19.40
C ALA A 72 -10.83 3.66 20.35
N ILE A 73 -11.76 2.90 19.78
CA ILE A 73 -12.83 2.17 20.48
C ILE A 73 -12.63 0.69 20.21
N GLY A 74 -12.64 -0.13 21.25
CA GLY A 74 -12.72 -1.58 21.14
C GLY A 74 -14.16 -2.04 21.01
N ALA A 75 -14.41 -2.97 20.09
CA ALA A 75 -15.68 -3.67 19.93
C ALA A 75 -15.47 -5.16 20.22
N TYR A 76 -16.28 -5.68 21.12
CA TYR A 76 -16.21 -7.04 21.64
C TYR A 76 -17.49 -7.80 21.32
N ALA A 77 -17.38 -9.02 20.82
CA ALA A 77 -18.53 -9.85 20.51
C ALA A 77 -19.35 -10.16 21.77
N ARG A 78 -20.69 -10.08 21.62
CA ARG A 78 -21.63 -10.64 22.60
C ARG A 78 -21.93 -12.10 22.27
N ASN A 79 -22.67 -12.78 23.16
CA ASN A 79 -23.08 -14.16 22.93
C ASN A 79 -23.74 -14.34 21.55
N ASN A 80 -23.45 -15.46 20.90
CA ASN A 80 -23.94 -15.77 19.54
C ASN A 80 -23.49 -14.78 18.45
N THR A 81 -22.31 -14.19 18.59
CA THR A 81 -21.69 -13.35 17.57
C THR A 81 -20.29 -13.84 17.30
N ASP A 82 -19.98 -14.10 16.05
CA ASP A 82 -18.62 -14.37 15.59
C ASP A 82 -17.87 -13.03 15.44
N ILE A 83 -16.70 -12.91 16.07
CA ILE A 83 -15.94 -11.66 16.11
C ILE A 83 -15.32 -11.32 14.74
N VAL A 84 -14.96 -12.33 13.94
CA VAL A 84 -14.40 -12.12 12.59
C VAL A 84 -15.51 -11.65 11.65
N TYR A 85 -16.71 -12.23 11.73
CA TYR A 85 -17.87 -11.70 11.03
C TYR A 85 -18.16 -10.25 11.43
N ALA A 86 -18.14 -9.94 12.73
CA ALA A 86 -18.37 -8.60 13.22
C ALA A 86 -17.33 -7.57 12.70
N TYR A 87 -16.09 -7.99 12.55
CA TYR A 87 -15.04 -7.17 11.90
C TYR A 87 -15.44 -6.80 10.45
N TYR A 88 -15.84 -7.76 9.64
CA TYR A 88 -16.26 -7.50 8.26
C TYR A 88 -17.58 -6.72 8.19
N LEU A 89 -18.50 -7.00 9.09
CA LEU A 89 -19.75 -6.23 9.19
C LEU A 89 -19.46 -4.75 9.48
N LEU A 90 -18.53 -4.44 10.41
CA LEU A 90 -18.14 -3.07 10.73
C LEU A 90 -17.40 -2.41 9.53
N LYS A 91 -16.54 -3.16 8.81
CA LYS A 91 -15.89 -2.66 7.57
C LYS A 91 -16.91 -2.26 6.50
N SER A 92 -18.00 -3.02 6.35
CA SER A 92 -19.05 -2.72 5.37
C SER A 92 -19.91 -1.50 5.68
N GLN A 93 -19.81 -0.93 6.91
CA GLN A 93 -20.69 0.16 7.36
C GLN A 93 -20.24 1.57 7.00
N CYS A 94 -19.11 1.74 6.29
CA CYS A 94 -18.56 3.06 5.95
C CYS A 94 -18.53 4.02 7.16
N LEU A 95 -17.96 3.56 8.28
CA LEU A 95 -18.02 4.27 9.56
C LEU A 95 -17.45 5.69 9.51
N ASN A 96 -16.55 5.96 8.57
CA ASN A 96 -16.00 7.29 8.30
C ASN A 96 -17.06 8.32 7.86
N GLU A 97 -18.17 7.87 7.29
CA GLU A 97 -19.29 8.75 6.88
C GLU A 97 -20.26 9.04 8.02
N ARG A 98 -20.20 8.25 9.10
CA ARG A 98 -21.09 8.36 10.28
C ARG A 98 -20.51 9.22 11.41
N ARG A 99 -19.33 9.78 11.21
CA ARG A 99 -18.64 10.66 12.16
C ARG A 99 -19.37 12.00 12.32
N ILE A 100 -19.28 12.58 13.52
CA ILE A 100 -19.74 13.94 13.82
C ILE A 100 -18.57 14.91 13.93
N GLY A 101 -18.81 16.20 13.71
CA GLY A 101 -17.79 17.25 13.77
C GLY A 101 -17.01 17.40 12.46
N THR A 102 -16.88 18.64 11.98
CA THR A 102 -16.18 18.98 10.72
C THR A 102 -14.68 19.22 10.92
N SER A 103 -14.28 19.90 12.00
CA SER A 103 -12.86 20.22 12.30
C SER A 103 -12.15 19.09 13.06
N GLN A 104 -12.83 18.37 13.91
CA GLN A 104 -12.35 17.15 14.56
C GLN A 104 -13.37 16.04 14.41
N PRO A 105 -13.25 15.20 13.36
CA PRO A 105 -14.13 14.05 13.20
C PRO A 105 -14.09 13.12 14.41
N LEU A 106 -15.27 12.72 14.90
CA LEU A 106 -15.43 11.90 16.08
C LEU A 106 -16.49 10.82 15.87
N LEU A 107 -16.19 9.59 16.25
CA LEU A 107 -17.15 8.50 16.49
C LEU A 107 -17.33 8.29 17.99
N THR A 108 -18.57 8.07 18.41
CA THR A 108 -18.91 7.77 19.81
C THR A 108 -19.47 6.35 19.92
N GLN A 109 -19.43 5.78 21.13
CA GLN A 109 -20.09 4.49 21.40
C GLN A 109 -21.61 4.59 21.15
N GLU A 110 -22.22 5.73 21.38
CA GLU A 110 -23.65 5.95 21.15
C GLU A 110 -23.98 5.83 19.65
N ILE A 111 -23.19 6.49 18.79
CA ILE A 111 -23.36 6.37 17.33
C ILE A 111 -23.23 4.91 16.90
N LEU A 112 -22.17 4.22 17.36
CA LEU A 112 -21.93 2.82 17.00
C LEU A 112 -23.04 1.89 17.50
N ASN A 113 -23.51 2.09 18.74
CA ASN A 113 -24.58 1.29 19.34
C ASN A 113 -25.89 1.34 18.53
N ASN A 114 -26.19 2.49 17.92
CA ASN A 114 -27.46 2.75 17.23
C ASN A 114 -27.42 2.44 15.72
N ILE A 115 -26.30 1.98 15.18
CA ILE A 115 -26.25 1.57 13.77
C ILE A 115 -27.06 0.29 13.59
N GLU A 116 -28.10 0.36 12.79
CA GLU A 116 -28.90 -0.80 12.41
C GLU A 116 -28.27 -1.56 11.23
N VAL A 117 -28.06 -2.85 11.42
CA VAL A 117 -27.43 -3.75 10.45
C VAL A 117 -28.22 -5.07 10.30
N PRO A 118 -28.22 -5.70 9.13
CA PRO A 118 -28.71 -7.07 9.00
C PRO A 118 -27.78 -8.01 9.78
N ILE A 119 -28.34 -8.89 10.60
CA ILE A 119 -27.61 -9.85 11.40
C ILE A 119 -27.92 -11.26 10.92
N LEU A 120 -26.89 -11.94 10.41
CA LEU A 120 -27.00 -13.32 9.98
C LEU A 120 -27.16 -14.28 11.16
N PRO A 121 -27.77 -15.47 10.96
CA PRO A 121 -27.71 -16.55 11.93
C PRO A 121 -26.26 -16.92 12.31
N TYR A 122 -26.02 -17.32 13.57
CA TYR A 122 -24.67 -17.54 14.09
C TYR A 122 -23.83 -18.48 13.23
N ASN A 123 -24.41 -19.59 12.77
CA ASN A 123 -23.68 -20.55 11.89
C ASN A 123 -23.27 -19.92 10.56
N GLU A 124 -24.06 -19.00 10.01
CA GLU A 124 -23.73 -18.27 8.78
C GLU A 124 -22.67 -17.22 9.05
N GLN A 125 -22.72 -16.56 10.21
CA GLN A 125 -21.64 -15.63 10.63
C GLN A 125 -20.28 -16.31 10.62
N ILE A 126 -20.17 -17.50 11.21
CA ILE A 126 -18.92 -18.28 11.23
C ILE A 126 -18.43 -18.57 9.80
N LYS A 127 -19.35 -18.99 8.90
CA LYS A 127 -18.99 -19.29 7.52
C LYS A 127 -18.51 -18.03 6.78
N VAL A 128 -19.26 -16.92 6.86
CA VAL A 128 -18.88 -15.64 6.24
C VAL A 128 -17.54 -15.13 6.80
N GLY A 129 -17.40 -15.10 8.12
CA GLY A 129 -16.17 -14.67 8.78
C GLY A 129 -14.95 -15.49 8.36
N ARG A 130 -15.10 -16.82 8.33
CA ARG A 130 -14.04 -17.73 7.89
C ARG A 130 -13.71 -17.57 6.41
N PHE A 131 -14.69 -17.43 5.54
CA PHE A 131 -14.48 -17.26 4.10
C PHE A 131 -13.69 -15.98 3.79
N LEU A 132 -14.16 -14.84 4.32
CA LEU A 132 -13.48 -13.55 4.13
C LEU A 132 -12.11 -13.53 4.82
N GLY A 133 -12.01 -14.15 6.01
CA GLY A 133 -10.75 -14.30 6.75
C GLY A 133 -9.69 -15.06 5.96
N LYS A 134 -10.05 -16.15 5.28
CA LYS A 134 -9.12 -16.91 4.42
C LYS A 134 -8.60 -16.07 3.25
N ILE A 135 -9.41 -15.16 2.71
CA ILE A 135 -8.94 -14.23 1.66
C ILE A 135 -7.90 -13.26 2.23
N ASP A 136 -8.19 -12.64 3.38
CA ASP A 136 -7.24 -11.71 4.01
C ASP A 136 -5.97 -12.43 4.48
N GLU A 137 -6.06 -13.66 5.02
CA GLU A 137 -4.90 -14.50 5.37
C GLU A 137 -4.02 -14.80 4.14
N LYS A 138 -4.63 -15.09 2.99
CA LYS A 138 -3.87 -15.33 1.75
C LYS A 138 -3.17 -14.06 1.27
N ILE A 139 -3.83 -12.90 1.34
CA ILE A 139 -3.23 -11.60 1.01
C ILE A 139 -2.04 -11.30 1.93
N GLU A 140 -2.21 -11.54 3.24
CA GLU A 140 -1.14 -11.33 4.22
C GLU A 140 0.05 -12.27 3.98
N LEU A 141 -0.21 -13.54 3.68
CA LEU A 141 0.84 -14.52 3.37
C LEU A 141 1.62 -14.10 2.11
N ASN A 142 0.92 -13.74 1.04
CA ASN A 142 1.54 -13.27 -0.20
C ASN A 142 2.41 -12.02 0.06
N THR A 143 1.92 -11.09 0.89
CA THR A 143 2.68 -9.89 1.27
C THR A 143 3.97 -10.24 2.02
N LYS A 144 3.90 -11.17 2.99
CA LYS A 144 5.09 -11.64 3.71
C LYS A 144 6.10 -12.36 2.80
N ILE A 145 5.60 -13.14 1.83
CA ILE A 145 6.48 -13.78 0.84
C ILE A 145 7.17 -12.70 0.00
N ASN A 146 6.44 -11.69 -0.48
CA ASN A 146 7.00 -10.59 -1.25
C ASN A 146 8.06 -9.80 -0.47
N GLU A 147 7.81 -9.49 0.80
CA GLU A 147 8.77 -8.82 1.67
C GLU A 147 10.04 -9.66 1.87
N ASN A 148 9.91 -10.97 2.02
CA ASN A 148 11.05 -11.86 2.16
C ASN A 148 11.88 -11.94 0.86
N LEU A 149 11.21 -12.09 -0.29
CA LEU A 149 11.86 -12.08 -1.61
C LEU A 149 12.60 -10.77 -1.87
N GLU A 150 11.99 -9.64 -1.48
CA GLU A 150 12.63 -8.32 -1.58
C GLU A 150 13.90 -8.23 -0.73
N GLN A 151 13.82 -8.71 0.51
CA GLN A 151 14.96 -8.71 1.43
C GLN A 151 16.11 -9.59 0.92
N GLN A 152 15.82 -10.75 0.35
CA GLN A 152 16.84 -11.61 -0.25
C GLN A 152 17.55 -10.92 -1.41
N ALA A 153 16.80 -10.31 -2.34
CA ALA A 153 17.38 -9.60 -3.47
C ALA A 153 18.16 -8.35 -3.03
N GLN A 154 17.66 -7.62 -2.03
CA GLN A 154 18.37 -6.47 -1.45
C GLN A 154 19.69 -6.88 -0.80
N ALA A 155 19.68 -7.93 0.03
CA ALA A 155 20.90 -8.43 0.68
C ALA A 155 21.95 -8.90 -0.34
N TYR A 156 21.50 -9.54 -1.41
CA TYR A 156 22.40 -9.95 -2.47
C TYR A 156 22.97 -8.79 -3.28
N PHE A 157 22.16 -7.74 -3.53
CA PHE A 157 22.65 -6.49 -4.10
C PHE A 157 23.72 -5.84 -3.21
N GLU A 158 23.46 -5.75 -1.90
CA GLU A 158 24.41 -5.18 -0.94
C GLU A 158 25.71 -5.96 -0.88
N ASP A 159 25.64 -7.29 -0.92
CA ASP A 159 26.82 -8.15 -0.93
C ASP A 159 27.68 -7.90 -2.16
N LEU A 160 27.11 -7.92 -3.37
CA LEU A 160 27.83 -7.80 -4.62
C LEU A 160 28.34 -6.38 -4.93
N PHE A 161 27.50 -5.36 -4.65
CA PHE A 161 27.74 -4.00 -5.17
C PHE A 161 28.11 -2.98 -4.09
N VAL A 162 28.08 -3.38 -2.81
CA VAL A 162 28.44 -2.48 -1.70
C VAL A 162 29.56 -3.08 -0.85
N VAL A 163 29.35 -4.28 -0.31
CA VAL A 163 30.31 -4.91 0.63
C VAL A 163 31.53 -5.46 -0.11
N ASN A 164 31.32 -6.22 -1.18
CA ASN A 164 32.36 -6.84 -1.99
C ASN A 164 32.54 -6.15 -3.37
N ALA A 165 32.16 -4.87 -3.47
CA ALA A 165 32.35 -4.09 -4.69
C ALA A 165 33.83 -4.06 -5.11
N ASP A 166 34.12 -4.32 -6.38
CA ASP A 166 35.48 -4.20 -6.90
C ASP A 166 35.93 -2.73 -6.88
N PRO A 167 36.99 -2.39 -6.14
CA PRO A 167 37.49 -1.01 -6.04
C PRO A 167 38.00 -0.45 -7.38
N ASN A 168 38.17 -1.30 -8.41
CA ASN A 168 38.59 -0.88 -9.73
C ASN A 168 37.44 -0.53 -10.67
N TRP A 169 36.16 -0.70 -10.24
CA TRP A 169 35.05 -0.25 -11.08
C TRP A 169 35.12 1.26 -11.32
N PRO A 170 35.02 1.70 -12.58
CA PRO A 170 35.16 3.11 -12.91
C PRO A 170 33.99 3.92 -12.32
N GLU A 171 34.33 5.11 -11.83
CA GLU A 171 33.34 6.12 -11.45
C GLU A 171 32.51 6.53 -12.68
N CYS A 172 31.21 6.68 -12.48
CA CYS A 172 30.27 7.11 -13.50
C CYS A 172 29.11 7.89 -12.86
N THR A 173 28.12 8.23 -13.66
CA THR A 173 26.91 8.89 -13.20
C THR A 173 25.68 8.05 -13.51
N LEU A 174 24.55 8.37 -12.89
CA LEU A 174 23.30 7.66 -13.18
C LEU A 174 22.88 7.77 -14.66
N SER A 175 23.32 8.81 -15.39
CA SER A 175 23.08 8.92 -16.82
C SER A 175 23.84 7.91 -17.69
N ASP A 176 24.92 7.30 -17.15
CA ASP A 176 25.65 6.23 -17.81
C ASP A 176 24.98 4.87 -17.60
N ILE A 177 24.20 4.74 -16.51
CA ILE A 177 23.44 3.54 -16.16
C ILE A 177 22.14 3.43 -16.96
N GLY A 178 21.47 4.56 -17.23
CA GLY A 178 20.19 4.59 -17.95
C GLY A 178 19.75 5.98 -18.38
N SER A 179 18.75 6.03 -19.23
CA SER A 179 18.16 7.28 -19.70
C SER A 179 17.22 7.86 -18.64
N ILE A 180 17.52 9.09 -18.18
CA ILE A 180 16.67 9.80 -17.21
C ILE A 180 15.53 10.52 -17.93
N VAL A 181 14.31 10.15 -17.62
CA VAL A 181 13.10 10.71 -18.23
C VAL A 181 12.30 11.48 -17.18
N ALA A 182 12.07 12.76 -17.46
CA ALA A 182 11.14 13.58 -16.68
C ALA A 182 9.72 13.41 -17.21
N GLY A 183 8.77 13.26 -16.30
CA GLY A 183 7.36 13.20 -16.64
C GLY A 183 6.76 14.59 -16.96
N GLY A 184 5.50 14.60 -17.37
CA GLY A 184 4.73 15.80 -17.71
C GLY A 184 3.29 15.72 -17.27
N THR A 185 2.66 16.88 -17.04
CA THR A 185 1.26 16.97 -16.62
C THR A 185 0.47 17.74 -17.68
N PRO A 186 -0.53 17.13 -18.32
CA PRO A 186 -1.50 17.84 -19.12
C PRO A 186 -2.24 18.89 -18.30
N SER A 187 -2.72 19.97 -18.95
CA SER A 187 -3.45 21.02 -18.25
C SER A 187 -4.71 20.47 -17.58
N LYS A 188 -4.79 20.62 -16.25
CA LYS A 188 -5.96 20.18 -15.46
C LYS A 188 -7.25 20.95 -15.76
N SER A 189 -7.15 22.13 -16.40
CA SER A 189 -8.30 22.91 -16.82
C SER A 189 -8.96 22.38 -18.10
N LYS A 190 -8.43 21.32 -18.69
CA LYS A 190 -8.86 20.68 -19.93
C LYS A 190 -9.27 19.22 -19.64
N PRO A 191 -10.55 18.96 -19.26
CA PRO A 191 -11.02 17.60 -18.98
C PRO A 191 -10.78 16.63 -20.15
N GLU A 192 -10.82 17.11 -21.39
CA GLU A 192 -10.57 16.34 -22.61
C GLU A 192 -9.14 15.79 -22.71
N TYR A 193 -8.22 16.25 -21.86
CA TYR A 193 -6.85 15.72 -21.80
C TYR A 193 -6.72 14.47 -20.91
N TYR A 194 -7.80 14.10 -20.23
CA TYR A 194 -7.87 12.92 -19.35
C TYR A 194 -8.90 11.94 -19.90
N ALA A 195 -8.75 10.67 -19.58
CA ALA A 195 -9.62 9.60 -20.03
C ALA A 195 -9.73 8.51 -18.95
N ASP A 196 -10.86 7.77 -18.92
CA ASP A 196 -11.02 6.60 -18.06
C ASP A 196 -10.21 5.39 -18.58
N GLN A 197 -10.02 5.34 -19.90
CA GLN A 197 -9.18 4.36 -20.59
C GLN A 197 -8.38 5.10 -21.67
N GLY A 198 -7.07 5.20 -21.46
CA GLY A 198 -6.17 5.97 -22.32
C GLY A 198 -4.72 5.52 -22.16
N ILE A 199 -3.81 6.48 -22.17
CA ILE A 199 -2.40 6.26 -21.90
C ILE A 199 -2.21 6.30 -20.38
N ALA A 200 -1.70 5.23 -19.80
CA ALA A 200 -1.45 5.14 -18.37
C ALA A 200 -0.55 6.31 -17.90
N TRP A 201 -1.00 7.01 -16.86
CA TRP A 201 -0.32 8.19 -16.32
C TRP A 201 -0.22 8.14 -14.81
N ILE A 202 1.00 7.97 -14.32
CA ILE A 202 1.29 7.72 -12.91
C ILE A 202 1.70 9.01 -12.21
N THR A 203 1.24 9.18 -10.98
CA THR A 203 1.61 10.28 -10.08
C THR A 203 2.22 9.75 -8.79
N PRO A 204 2.99 10.56 -8.00
CA PRO A 204 3.46 10.13 -6.69
C PRO A 204 2.34 9.77 -5.72
N LYS A 205 1.12 10.32 -5.91
CA LYS A 205 -0.07 9.95 -5.13
C LYS A 205 -0.41 8.48 -5.35
N ASP A 206 -0.35 7.99 -6.59
CA ASP A 206 -0.66 6.61 -6.90
C ASP A 206 0.30 5.65 -6.17
N LEU A 207 1.62 5.94 -6.19
CA LEU A 207 2.61 5.16 -5.44
C LEU A 207 2.51 5.32 -3.91
N SER A 208 1.85 6.36 -3.42
CA SER A 208 1.57 6.51 -1.98
C SER A 208 0.42 5.62 -1.51
N ILE A 209 -0.52 5.30 -2.40
CA ILE A 209 -1.70 4.48 -2.15
C ILE A 209 -1.40 3.01 -2.46
N ASP A 210 -0.96 2.73 -3.68
CA ASP A 210 -0.49 1.40 -4.10
C ASP A 210 1.03 1.33 -3.93
N LYS A 211 1.48 0.59 -2.92
CA LYS A 211 2.90 0.37 -2.60
C LYS A 211 3.48 -0.86 -3.30
N SER A 212 2.79 -1.40 -4.27
CA SER A 212 3.30 -2.50 -5.09
C SER A 212 4.58 -2.10 -5.81
N LYS A 213 5.48 -3.06 -5.96
CA LYS A 213 6.71 -2.85 -6.76
C LYS A 213 6.37 -2.63 -8.23
N PHE A 214 5.36 -3.31 -8.74
CA PHE A 214 4.98 -3.28 -10.15
C PHE A 214 3.68 -2.49 -10.34
N ILE A 215 3.70 -1.50 -11.24
CA ILE A 215 2.55 -0.65 -11.52
C ILE A 215 2.26 -0.60 -13.02
N SER A 216 0.98 -0.69 -13.37
CA SER A 216 0.49 -0.62 -14.76
C SER A 216 -0.40 0.60 -15.03
N HIS A 217 -1.12 1.08 -14.01
CA HIS A 217 -2.05 2.21 -14.08
C HIS A 217 -2.02 3.05 -12.81
N GLY A 218 -2.37 4.34 -12.93
CA GLY A 218 -2.69 5.23 -11.80
C GLY A 218 -4.21 5.43 -11.65
N GLU A 219 -4.58 6.44 -10.89
CA GLU A 219 -5.98 6.85 -10.69
C GLU A 219 -6.63 7.37 -11.99
N ASN A 220 -5.85 7.99 -12.87
CA ASN A 220 -6.32 8.59 -14.11
C ASN A 220 -5.37 8.26 -15.25
N ASP A 221 -5.93 8.05 -16.44
CA ASP A 221 -5.19 8.00 -17.68
C ASP A 221 -5.24 9.36 -18.39
N ILE A 222 -4.32 9.57 -19.35
CA ILE A 222 -4.37 10.74 -20.24
C ILE A 222 -4.81 10.34 -21.65
N SER A 223 -5.60 11.21 -22.29
CA SER A 223 -5.99 11.00 -23.67
C SER A 223 -4.82 11.23 -24.64
N GLU A 224 -4.91 10.73 -25.87
CA GLU A 224 -3.92 11.00 -26.92
C GLU A 224 -3.76 12.53 -27.16
N LEU A 225 -4.85 13.29 -27.03
CA LEU A 225 -4.80 14.75 -27.09
C LEU A 225 -4.02 15.34 -25.92
N GLY A 226 -4.28 14.86 -24.70
CA GLY A 226 -3.56 15.28 -23.49
C GLY A 226 -2.07 14.94 -23.58
N PHE A 227 -1.74 13.77 -24.09
CA PHE A 227 -0.36 13.37 -24.36
C PHE A 227 0.31 14.33 -25.35
N SER A 228 -0.30 14.55 -26.54
CA SER A 228 0.27 15.39 -27.60
C SER A 228 0.41 16.86 -27.21
N LYS A 229 -0.39 17.36 -26.25
CA LYS A 229 -0.40 18.76 -25.78
C LYS A 229 0.34 18.95 -24.45
N SER A 230 1.08 17.96 -24.00
CA SER A 230 1.88 18.02 -22.77
C SER A 230 3.34 17.66 -23.01
N SER A 231 4.15 17.76 -21.94
CA SER A 231 5.54 17.28 -21.93
C SER A 231 5.68 15.83 -21.45
N ALA A 232 4.57 15.10 -21.30
CA ALA A 232 4.59 13.70 -20.91
C ALA A 232 5.35 12.87 -21.96
N LYS A 233 6.08 11.85 -21.48
CA LYS A 233 6.85 10.96 -22.35
C LYS A 233 6.46 9.52 -22.04
N LYS A 234 6.21 8.75 -23.07
CA LYS A 234 6.02 7.30 -22.96
C LYS A 234 7.34 6.64 -22.60
N MET A 235 7.27 5.70 -21.69
CA MET A 235 8.39 4.89 -21.22
C MET A 235 8.00 3.42 -21.31
N PRO A 236 8.91 2.54 -21.76
CA PRO A 236 8.61 1.12 -21.93
C PRO A 236 8.42 0.40 -20.58
N ALA A 237 7.84 -0.80 -20.64
CA ALA A 237 7.89 -1.75 -19.53
C ALA A 237 9.33 -1.96 -19.05
N GLY A 238 9.53 -2.22 -17.76
CA GLY A 238 10.83 -2.34 -17.13
C GLY A 238 11.49 -1.00 -16.74
N THR A 239 10.89 0.15 -17.10
CA THR A 239 11.36 1.46 -16.60
C THR A 239 11.21 1.52 -15.09
N VAL A 240 12.26 1.98 -14.39
CA VAL A 240 12.20 2.21 -12.96
C VAL A 240 11.72 3.64 -12.69
N LEU A 241 10.51 3.75 -12.17
CA LEU A 241 9.89 5.01 -11.79
C LEU A 241 10.50 5.51 -10.49
N PHE A 242 10.87 6.79 -10.43
CA PHE A 242 11.45 7.39 -9.24
C PHE A 242 10.80 8.76 -8.97
N SER A 243 10.13 8.91 -7.83
CA SER A 243 9.57 10.21 -7.45
C SER A 243 10.67 11.17 -7.03
N SER A 244 10.73 12.33 -7.69
CA SER A 244 11.73 13.36 -7.46
C SER A 244 11.33 14.39 -6.40
N ARG A 245 10.08 14.33 -5.91
CA ARG A 245 9.51 15.26 -4.91
C ARG A 245 8.23 14.71 -4.28
N ALA A 246 7.86 15.24 -3.12
CA ALA A 246 6.58 15.14 -2.42
C ALA A 246 6.04 13.71 -2.14
N PRO A 247 6.80 12.79 -1.57
CA PRO A 247 8.20 12.80 -1.18
C PRO A 247 9.15 12.34 -2.28
N ILE A 248 10.46 12.54 -2.08
CA ILE A 248 11.49 11.90 -2.90
C ILE A 248 11.53 10.42 -2.50
N GLY A 249 11.78 9.53 -3.49
CA GLY A 249 12.15 8.15 -3.21
C GLY A 249 11.02 7.12 -3.24
N TYR A 250 9.81 7.44 -3.76
CA TYR A 250 8.91 6.37 -4.19
C TYR A 250 9.50 5.72 -5.44
N ILE A 251 9.62 4.39 -5.40
CA ILE A 251 10.21 3.61 -6.48
C ILE A 251 9.22 2.52 -6.88
N ALA A 252 8.96 2.38 -8.19
CA ALA A 252 8.18 1.29 -8.76
C ALA A 252 8.72 0.91 -10.14
N ILE A 253 8.28 -0.22 -10.67
CA ILE A 253 8.66 -0.72 -12.00
C ILE A 253 7.43 -0.69 -12.91
N ALA A 254 7.56 -0.09 -14.08
CA ALA A 254 6.50 -0.07 -15.08
C ALA A 254 6.25 -1.47 -15.65
N GLN A 255 5.02 -1.99 -15.55
CA GLN A 255 4.63 -3.28 -16.13
C GLN A 255 4.33 -3.21 -17.63
N ASN A 256 3.93 -2.04 -18.12
CA ASN A 256 3.58 -1.76 -19.51
C ASN A 256 4.15 -0.40 -19.92
N GLU A 257 3.96 -0.03 -21.19
CA GLU A 257 4.22 1.34 -21.62
C GLU A 257 3.33 2.30 -20.85
N LEU A 258 3.92 3.32 -20.23
CA LEU A 258 3.21 4.31 -19.42
C LEU A 258 3.90 5.68 -19.45
N THR A 259 3.22 6.67 -18.89
CA THR A 259 3.72 8.03 -18.68
C THR A 259 3.65 8.40 -17.20
N THR A 260 4.33 9.48 -16.81
CA THR A 260 4.29 9.99 -15.43
C THR A 260 4.08 11.50 -15.41
N ASN A 261 3.67 12.03 -14.26
CA ASN A 261 3.64 13.48 -14.07
C ASN A 261 5.05 14.04 -13.84
N GLN A 262 5.17 15.38 -13.78
CA GLN A 262 6.46 16.08 -13.57
C GLN A 262 7.14 15.77 -12.22
N GLY A 263 6.47 15.10 -11.28
CA GLY A 263 7.03 14.67 -10.00
C GLY A 263 7.98 13.48 -10.10
N PHE A 264 8.20 12.95 -11.31
CA PHE A 264 9.11 11.83 -11.54
C PHE A 264 10.35 12.21 -12.33
N LYS A 265 11.44 11.51 -12.03
CA LYS A 265 12.67 11.42 -12.82
C LYS A 265 13.00 9.93 -12.93
N SER A 266 12.29 9.26 -13.83
CA SER A 266 12.37 7.81 -14.03
C SER A 266 13.63 7.42 -14.82
N VAL A 267 14.08 6.19 -14.62
CA VAL A 267 15.27 5.65 -15.29
C VAL A 267 14.84 4.52 -16.21
N ILE A 268 15.07 4.69 -17.51
CA ILE A 268 15.01 3.60 -18.48
C ILE A 268 16.40 2.93 -18.47
N PRO A 269 16.54 1.70 -17.99
CA PRO A 269 17.82 1.03 -17.93
C PRO A 269 18.45 0.89 -19.32
N ASN A 270 19.78 1.04 -19.43
CA ASN A 270 20.48 0.65 -20.63
C ASN A 270 20.37 -0.87 -20.82
N GLU A 271 20.40 -1.36 -22.05
CA GLU A 271 20.13 -2.74 -22.43
C GLU A 271 20.96 -3.78 -21.64
N LYS A 272 22.23 -3.48 -21.36
CA LYS A 272 23.14 -4.38 -20.62
C LYS A 272 23.02 -4.25 -19.09
N ILE A 273 22.33 -3.25 -18.59
CA ILE A 273 22.24 -2.93 -17.15
C ILE A 273 21.05 -3.65 -16.51
N GLY A 274 19.88 -3.60 -17.14
CA GLY A 274 18.67 -4.30 -16.68
C GLY A 274 17.94 -3.60 -15.53
N THR A 275 16.66 -3.94 -15.42
CA THR A 275 15.70 -3.31 -14.50
C THR A 275 16.02 -3.62 -13.03
N SER A 276 16.38 -4.86 -12.71
CA SER A 276 16.61 -5.30 -11.33
C SER A 276 17.77 -4.55 -10.70
N TYR A 277 18.89 -4.45 -11.41
CA TYR A 277 20.04 -3.69 -10.95
C TYR A 277 19.69 -2.22 -10.71
N VAL A 278 19.03 -1.55 -11.66
CA VAL A 278 18.65 -0.13 -11.53
C VAL A 278 17.69 0.09 -10.37
N TYR A 279 16.76 -0.83 -10.14
CA TYR A 279 15.81 -0.75 -9.03
C TYR A 279 16.53 -0.71 -7.67
N PHE A 280 17.43 -1.66 -7.42
CA PHE A 280 18.18 -1.71 -6.16
C PHE A 280 19.26 -0.63 -6.08
N LEU A 281 19.86 -0.24 -7.19
CA LEU A 281 20.79 0.89 -7.25
C LEU A 281 20.11 2.19 -6.79
N LEU A 282 18.90 2.50 -7.29
CA LEU A 282 18.17 3.70 -6.87
C LEU A 282 17.77 3.66 -5.39
N LYS A 283 17.44 2.49 -4.85
CA LYS A 283 17.22 2.33 -3.40
C LYS A 283 18.50 2.63 -2.60
N ASN A 284 19.62 2.11 -3.04
CA ASN A 284 20.92 2.33 -2.40
C ASN A 284 21.38 3.80 -2.50
N LEU A 285 21.12 4.46 -3.62
CA LEU A 285 21.51 5.85 -3.86
C LEU A 285 20.54 6.87 -3.24
N LEU A 286 19.43 6.44 -2.64
CA LEU A 286 18.40 7.35 -2.10
C LEU A 286 18.98 8.41 -1.14
N PRO A 287 19.85 8.08 -0.16
CA PRO A 287 20.45 9.09 0.71
C PRO A 287 21.28 10.13 -0.06
N THR A 288 22.02 9.71 -1.08
CA THR A 288 22.80 10.60 -1.96
C THR A 288 21.89 11.52 -2.76
N ILE A 289 20.82 10.97 -3.34
CA ILE A 289 19.81 11.72 -4.13
C ILE A 289 19.12 12.76 -3.24
N GLU A 290 18.71 12.40 -2.03
CA GLU A 290 18.11 13.33 -1.06
C GLU A 290 19.09 14.43 -0.62
N GLY A 291 20.37 14.11 -0.49
CA GLY A 291 21.43 15.06 -0.20
C GLY A 291 21.68 16.08 -1.32
N MET A 292 21.48 15.67 -2.58
CA MET A 292 21.61 16.53 -3.77
C MET A 292 20.34 17.33 -4.08
N ALA A 293 19.21 17.00 -3.44
CA ALA A 293 17.96 17.69 -3.66
C ALA A 293 17.96 19.10 -3.05
N SER A 294 17.37 20.06 -3.73
CA SER A 294 17.29 21.46 -3.33
C SER A 294 15.83 21.87 -3.04
N GLY A 295 15.64 22.95 -2.30
CA GLY A 295 14.34 23.53 -1.92
C GLY A 295 14.18 23.64 -0.41
N SER A 296 13.73 24.81 0.06
CA SER A 296 13.59 25.12 1.49
C SER A 296 12.35 24.50 2.13
N THR A 297 11.25 24.45 1.40
CA THR A 297 9.95 23.95 1.91
C THR A 297 9.63 22.55 1.37
N PHE A 298 9.92 22.32 0.09
CA PHE A 298 9.75 21.03 -0.57
C PHE A 298 11.02 20.71 -1.35
N LYS A 299 11.75 19.70 -0.89
CA LYS A 299 12.94 19.22 -1.60
C LYS A 299 12.53 18.56 -2.92
N GLU A 300 13.27 18.87 -3.98
CA GLU A 300 13.16 18.22 -5.29
C GLU A 300 14.55 18.03 -5.88
N ILE A 301 14.79 16.86 -6.48
CA ILE A 301 15.95 16.67 -7.34
C ILE A 301 15.59 17.03 -8.77
N SER A 302 16.38 17.92 -9.38
CA SER A 302 16.20 18.32 -10.79
C SER A 302 16.60 17.19 -11.75
N GLY A 303 16.16 17.30 -13.03
CA GLY A 303 16.59 16.34 -14.04
C GLY A 303 18.11 16.34 -14.28
N ALA A 304 18.75 17.50 -14.18
CA ALA A 304 20.22 17.61 -14.25
C ALA A 304 20.89 16.99 -13.02
N GLY A 305 20.33 17.26 -11.82
CA GLY A 305 20.80 16.63 -10.58
C GLY A 305 20.71 15.11 -10.64
N MET A 306 19.55 14.57 -11.09
CA MET A 306 19.38 13.12 -11.21
C MET A 306 20.38 12.47 -12.18
N LYS A 307 20.67 13.12 -13.31
CA LYS A 307 21.67 12.65 -14.27
C LYS A 307 23.08 12.61 -13.68
N SER A 308 23.43 13.58 -12.83
CA SER A 308 24.77 13.73 -12.25
C SER A 308 24.95 12.99 -10.90
N VAL A 309 23.97 12.17 -10.47
CA VAL A 309 24.14 11.36 -9.25
C VAL A 309 25.33 10.42 -9.44
N PRO A 310 26.36 10.53 -8.57
CA PRO A 310 27.57 9.73 -8.71
C PRO A 310 27.32 8.26 -8.34
N THR A 311 27.91 7.37 -9.08
CA THR A 311 27.90 5.92 -8.83
C THR A 311 29.14 5.30 -9.47
N VAL A 312 29.22 3.97 -9.45
CA VAL A 312 30.24 3.21 -10.16
C VAL A 312 29.59 2.34 -11.24
N MET A 313 30.36 1.99 -12.27
CA MET A 313 29.93 1.07 -13.33
C MET A 313 30.51 -0.32 -13.05
N PRO A 314 29.75 -1.26 -12.49
CA PRO A 314 30.22 -2.64 -12.37
C PRO A 314 30.44 -3.27 -13.72
N ASP A 315 31.24 -4.34 -13.78
CA ASP A 315 31.35 -5.14 -14.97
C ASP A 315 30.01 -5.77 -15.36
N VAL A 316 29.82 -5.97 -16.66
CA VAL A 316 28.56 -6.45 -17.24
C VAL A 316 28.19 -7.85 -16.74
N ASP A 317 29.21 -8.70 -16.51
CA ASP A 317 28.99 -10.09 -16.08
C ASP A 317 28.41 -10.13 -14.64
N THR A 318 28.93 -9.30 -13.72
CA THR A 318 28.40 -9.17 -12.35
C THR A 318 26.97 -8.62 -12.37
N ILE A 319 26.69 -7.61 -13.18
CA ILE A 319 25.32 -7.06 -13.32
C ILE A 319 24.37 -8.13 -13.87
N GLN A 320 24.76 -8.88 -14.91
CA GLN A 320 23.92 -9.92 -15.49
C GLN A 320 23.70 -11.08 -14.52
N PHE A 321 24.71 -11.47 -13.76
CA PHE A 321 24.57 -12.49 -12.73
C PHE A 321 23.53 -12.10 -11.68
N PHE A 322 23.56 -10.85 -11.22
CA PHE A 322 22.56 -10.31 -10.31
C PHE A 322 21.17 -10.26 -10.94
N ASN A 323 21.04 -9.77 -12.18
CA ASN A 323 19.74 -9.71 -12.86
C ASN A 323 19.14 -11.11 -13.05
N ASN A 324 19.93 -12.10 -13.44
CA ASN A 324 19.47 -13.49 -13.58
C ASN A 324 19.00 -14.09 -12.25
N PHE A 325 19.65 -13.73 -11.13
CA PHE A 325 19.18 -14.10 -9.79
C PHE A 325 17.84 -13.43 -9.45
N CYS A 326 17.68 -12.15 -9.79
CA CYS A 326 16.47 -11.39 -9.51
C CYS A 326 15.28 -11.73 -10.41
N GLU A 327 15.50 -12.22 -11.62
CA GLU A 327 14.44 -12.48 -12.61
C GLU A 327 13.30 -13.37 -12.05
N PRO A 328 13.57 -14.57 -11.51
CA PRO A 328 12.51 -15.41 -10.93
C PRO A 328 11.86 -14.76 -9.69
N ILE A 329 12.62 -14.01 -8.90
CA ILE A 329 12.12 -13.28 -7.72
C ILE A 329 11.11 -12.21 -8.16
N PHE A 330 11.48 -11.38 -9.13
CA PHE A 330 10.61 -10.30 -9.62
C PHE A 330 9.34 -10.85 -10.26
N LYS A 331 9.47 -11.93 -11.03
CA LYS A 331 8.32 -12.61 -11.62
C LYS A 331 7.35 -13.15 -10.57
N GLU A 332 7.88 -13.78 -9.51
CA GLU A 332 7.05 -14.28 -8.42
C GLU A 332 6.38 -13.12 -7.67
N GLN A 333 7.11 -12.05 -7.37
CA GLN A 333 6.55 -10.87 -6.72
C GLN A 333 5.42 -10.23 -7.56
N GLU A 334 5.60 -10.14 -8.88
CA GLU A 334 4.57 -9.63 -9.79
C GLU A 334 3.30 -10.49 -9.76
N ILE A 335 3.44 -11.82 -9.75
CA ILE A 335 2.33 -12.77 -9.65
C ILE A 335 1.59 -12.60 -8.33
N LEU A 336 2.30 -12.54 -7.20
CA LEU A 336 1.73 -12.39 -5.87
C LEU A 336 1.01 -11.04 -5.69
N GLU A 337 1.57 -9.96 -6.22
CA GLU A 337 0.91 -8.65 -6.23
C GLU A 337 -0.37 -8.65 -7.07
N ALA A 338 -0.35 -9.29 -8.24
CA ALA A 338 -1.53 -9.43 -9.09
C ALA A 338 -2.60 -10.30 -8.40
N GLU A 339 -2.21 -11.38 -7.72
CA GLU A 339 -3.12 -12.21 -6.91
C GLU A 339 -3.74 -11.39 -5.78
N ASN A 340 -2.94 -10.62 -5.04
CA ASN A 340 -3.42 -9.76 -3.95
C ASN A 340 -4.44 -8.71 -4.44
N ARG A 341 -4.20 -8.08 -5.59
CA ARG A 341 -5.17 -7.16 -6.21
C ARG A 341 -6.49 -7.86 -6.53
N ARG A 342 -6.45 -9.06 -7.12
CA ARG A 342 -7.67 -9.85 -7.41
C ARG A 342 -8.40 -10.27 -6.15
N LEU A 343 -7.69 -10.77 -5.14
CA LEU A 343 -8.27 -11.19 -3.86
C LEU A 343 -8.92 -10.00 -3.13
N SER A 344 -8.29 -8.84 -3.11
CA SER A 344 -8.84 -7.63 -2.53
C SER A 344 -10.11 -7.18 -3.25
N ALA A 345 -10.09 -7.13 -4.59
CA ALA A 345 -11.25 -6.78 -5.39
C ALA A 345 -12.41 -7.78 -5.19
N LEU A 346 -12.11 -9.08 -5.14
CA LEU A 346 -13.10 -10.13 -4.87
C LEU A 346 -13.73 -9.96 -3.50
N ARG A 347 -12.91 -9.82 -2.44
CA ARG A 347 -13.38 -9.57 -1.07
C ARG A 347 -14.29 -8.35 -1.02
N ASP A 348 -13.86 -7.22 -1.58
CA ASP A 348 -14.57 -5.95 -1.51
C ASP A 348 -15.89 -5.97 -2.30
N SER A 349 -15.95 -6.73 -3.39
CA SER A 349 -17.20 -6.94 -4.16
C SER A 349 -18.18 -7.89 -3.47
N LEU A 350 -17.68 -8.91 -2.78
CA LEU A 350 -18.51 -9.89 -2.08
C LEU A 350 -18.99 -9.40 -0.71
N LEU A 351 -18.19 -8.57 -0.04
CA LEU A 351 -18.47 -8.11 1.32
C LEU A 351 -19.88 -7.55 1.53
N PRO A 352 -20.38 -6.55 0.76
CA PRO A 352 -21.73 -6.04 0.95
C PRO A 352 -22.81 -7.08 0.70
N LYS A 353 -22.62 -7.97 -0.29
CA LYS A 353 -23.59 -9.02 -0.66
C LYS A 353 -23.69 -10.12 0.39
N LEU A 354 -22.55 -10.50 0.98
CA LEU A 354 -22.51 -11.46 2.08
C LEU A 354 -23.12 -10.87 3.35
N MET A 355 -22.82 -9.60 3.67
CA MET A 355 -23.36 -8.95 4.86
C MET A 355 -24.85 -8.68 4.76
N SER A 356 -25.39 -8.45 3.56
CA SER A 356 -26.84 -8.29 3.34
C SER A 356 -27.60 -9.62 3.25
N GLY A 357 -26.89 -10.76 3.11
CA GLY A 357 -27.51 -12.07 2.86
C GLY A 357 -28.04 -12.23 1.42
N GLU A 358 -27.61 -11.38 0.50
CA GLU A 358 -27.92 -11.52 -0.93
C GLU A 358 -27.27 -12.80 -1.52
N ILE A 359 -26.07 -13.13 -1.03
CA ILE A 359 -25.39 -14.38 -1.36
C ILE A 359 -25.56 -15.34 -0.19
N ASP A 360 -26.21 -16.46 -0.45
CA ASP A 360 -26.35 -17.57 0.49
C ASP A 360 -25.11 -18.48 0.43
N ILE A 361 -24.41 -18.59 1.53
CA ILE A 361 -23.25 -19.49 1.69
C ILE A 361 -23.53 -20.69 2.60
N SER A 362 -24.79 -20.92 2.97
CA SER A 362 -25.18 -22.01 3.87
C SER A 362 -24.73 -23.39 3.36
N SER A 363 -24.70 -23.55 2.03
CA SER A 363 -24.30 -24.79 1.32
C SER A 363 -22.81 -24.94 1.09
N LEU A 364 -21.99 -23.91 1.38
CA LEU A 364 -20.55 -24.02 1.18
C LEU A 364 -19.89 -24.76 2.33
N ASP A 365 -19.11 -25.79 2.01
CA ASP A 365 -18.19 -26.46 2.94
C ASP A 365 -16.90 -25.64 3.06
N ILE A 366 -16.82 -24.81 4.09
CA ILE A 366 -15.70 -23.87 4.34
C ILE A 366 -15.05 -24.17 5.70
#